data_eff46afeb2e137112768f430d5762c47
#
_entry.id   eff46afeb2e137112768f430d5762c47
#
_cell.length_a   1.000
_cell.length_b   1.000
_cell.length_c   1.000
_cell.angle_alpha   90.00
_cell.angle_beta   90.00
_cell.angle_gamma   90.00
#
_symmetry.space_group_name_H-M   'P 1'
#
loop_
_entity.id
_entity.type
_entity.pdbx_description
1 polymer ?
#
loop_
_entity_poly.entity_id
_entity_poly.type
_entity_poly.pdbx_seq_one_letter_code
_entity_poly.pdbx_strand_id
1 'polypeptide(L)'
;MVQVDGKTAVHDATFVTHVSLAVALLDSYTSVVRRNGQDMGLRERPLGRVRVLLRELAHEGRVNPSGYYLFLNIPDGSYTLRVEAEHYLDEEVLLHLPTSPPHNPLVSIVLQPRASYPFPPGATLIRGVVQDATRARVAEATVDVVGKQVASRSSANGEFVLAFGPLKETDIIRVSGRPMVRGNGDHTITVRAQHPQHGVMSTPTEVQEGTAAFVTLIYA
;
A
#
# COMPACT_ATOMS: atom_id res chain seq x y z
N MET A 1 -22.46 -33.48 -56.68
CA MET A 1 -22.86 -32.07 -56.71
C MET A 1 -24.00 -31.92 -55.72
N VAL A 2 -23.72 -31.62 -54.48
CA VAL A 2 -24.73 -31.50 -53.45
C VAL A 2 -25.15 -30.04 -53.43
N GLN A 3 -26.41 -29.76 -53.75
CA GLN A 3 -27.00 -28.44 -53.71
C GLN A 3 -27.30 -28.14 -52.23
N VAL A 4 -26.56 -27.21 -51.66
CA VAL A 4 -26.81 -26.71 -50.32
C VAL A 4 -27.80 -25.55 -50.45
N ASP A 5 -29.01 -25.73 -49.94
CA ASP A 5 -30.01 -24.66 -49.81
C ASP A 5 -29.37 -23.47 -49.10
N GLY A 6 -29.47 -22.29 -49.75
CA GLY A 6 -28.80 -21.05 -49.37
C GLY A 6 -29.33 -20.44 -48.07
N LYS A 7 -29.33 -21.17 -46.98
CA LYS A 7 -29.47 -20.63 -45.59
C LYS A 7 -28.10 -20.56 -44.99
N THR A 8 -27.53 -19.36 -44.99
CA THR A 8 -26.38 -19.05 -44.16
C THR A 8 -26.81 -19.20 -42.70
N ALA A 9 -26.38 -20.27 -42.07
CA ALA A 9 -26.54 -20.40 -40.62
C ALA A 9 -25.60 -19.37 -39.99
N VAL A 10 -26.16 -18.24 -39.55
CA VAL A 10 -25.46 -17.30 -38.67
C VAL A 10 -25.44 -17.99 -37.32
N HIS A 11 -24.29 -18.55 -36.95
CA HIS A 11 -24.08 -18.97 -35.57
C HIS A 11 -23.95 -17.71 -34.73
N ASP A 12 -25.00 -17.34 -34.01
CA ASP A 12 -24.95 -16.35 -32.93
C ASP A 12 -24.11 -16.98 -31.80
N ALA A 13 -22.82 -16.70 -31.86
CA ALA A 13 -21.94 -17.06 -30.75
C ALA A 13 -22.13 -16.04 -29.62
N THR A 14 -22.89 -16.41 -28.62
CA THR A 14 -23.01 -15.62 -27.40
C THR A 14 -21.71 -15.76 -26.57
N PHE A 15 -20.89 -14.73 -26.56
CA PHE A 15 -19.73 -14.68 -25.68
C PHE A 15 -20.16 -14.19 -24.28
N VAL A 16 -20.14 -15.08 -23.30
CA VAL A 16 -20.37 -14.72 -21.91
C VAL A 16 -19.02 -14.35 -21.29
N THR A 17 -18.87 -13.09 -20.91
CA THR A 17 -17.70 -12.61 -20.19
C THR A 17 -18.05 -12.48 -18.72
N HIS A 18 -17.30 -13.13 -17.83
CA HIS A 18 -17.50 -12.99 -16.41
C HIS A 18 -16.28 -12.38 -15.72
N VAL A 19 -16.50 -11.64 -14.64
CA VAL A 19 -15.44 -11.08 -13.80
C VAL A 19 -14.96 -12.17 -12.87
N SER A 20 -13.74 -12.66 -13.08
CA SER A 20 -13.11 -13.66 -12.20
C SER A 20 -12.51 -13.02 -10.95
N LEU A 21 -12.01 -11.78 -11.08
CA LEU A 21 -11.41 -11.02 -9.98
C LEU A 21 -11.58 -9.52 -10.24
N ALA A 22 -11.94 -8.80 -9.19
CA ALA A 22 -11.91 -7.34 -9.13
C ALA A 22 -10.98 -6.91 -8.00
N VAL A 23 -10.02 -6.04 -8.28
CA VAL A 23 -9.07 -5.55 -7.28
C VAL A 23 -9.34 -4.08 -7.01
N ALA A 24 -9.55 -3.75 -5.74
CA ALA A 24 -9.61 -2.39 -5.23
C ALA A 24 -8.28 -2.03 -4.59
N LEU A 25 -7.69 -0.93 -4.99
CA LEU A 25 -6.49 -0.40 -4.36
C LEU A 25 -6.85 0.75 -3.43
N LEU A 26 -6.33 0.73 -2.23
CA LEU A 26 -6.57 1.72 -1.18
C LEU A 26 -5.23 2.35 -0.79
N ASP A 27 -5.19 3.68 -0.77
CA ASP A 27 -4.05 4.42 -0.23
C ASP A 27 -4.11 4.42 1.31
N SER A 28 -3.09 3.89 1.99
CA SER A 28 -3.06 3.83 3.45
C SER A 28 -2.99 5.21 4.09
N TYR A 29 -2.35 6.18 3.45
CA TYR A 29 -2.21 7.54 3.96
C TYR A 29 -3.55 8.28 3.94
N THR A 30 -4.24 8.29 2.80
CA THR A 30 -5.54 8.97 2.69
C THR A 30 -6.63 8.25 3.49
N SER A 31 -6.55 6.94 3.64
CA SER A 31 -7.47 6.18 4.49
C SER A 31 -7.34 6.54 5.96
N VAL A 32 -6.13 6.86 6.45
CA VAL A 32 -5.90 7.33 7.83
C VAL A 32 -6.45 8.75 8.02
N VAL A 33 -6.22 9.64 7.09
CA VAL A 33 -6.72 11.02 7.12
C VAL A 33 -8.25 11.05 7.15
N ARG A 34 -8.92 10.15 6.45
CA ARG A 34 -10.38 10.06 6.41
C ARG A 34 -11.03 9.45 7.64
N ARG A 35 -10.33 8.67 8.45
CA ARG A 35 -10.89 8.13 9.70
C ARG A 35 -11.34 9.20 10.70
N ASN A 36 -10.82 10.41 10.61
CA ASN A 36 -11.12 11.53 11.50
C ASN A 36 -12.08 12.58 10.94
N GLY A 37 -12.50 12.45 9.68
CA GLY A 37 -13.43 13.37 9.03
C GLY A 37 -14.26 12.68 7.97
N GLN A 38 -15.54 12.55 8.22
CA GLN A 38 -16.64 12.11 7.35
C GLN A 38 -16.26 11.17 6.20
N ASP A 39 -16.78 9.96 6.30
CA ASP A 39 -16.76 8.94 5.27
C ASP A 39 -17.54 9.40 4.03
N MET A 40 -16.82 9.88 3.01
CA MET A 40 -17.41 10.32 1.74
C MET A 40 -17.55 9.18 0.73
N GLY A 41 -17.28 7.94 1.10
CA GLY A 41 -17.52 6.76 0.25
C GLY A 41 -16.78 6.72 -1.09
N LEU A 42 -15.98 7.74 -1.41
CA LEU A 42 -15.20 7.82 -2.63
C LEU A 42 -13.83 7.18 -2.40
N ARG A 43 -13.58 6.07 -3.08
CA ARG A 43 -12.25 5.48 -3.15
C ARG A 43 -11.35 6.41 -3.94
N GLU A 44 -10.39 7.03 -3.28
CA GLU A 44 -9.35 7.74 -4.00
C GLU A 44 -8.49 6.73 -4.74
N ARG A 45 -8.31 6.99 -6.03
CA ARG A 45 -7.39 6.20 -6.83
C ARG A 45 -5.97 6.42 -6.33
N PRO A 46 -5.13 5.39 -6.30
CA PRO A 46 -3.72 5.57 -6.02
C PRO A 46 -3.11 6.63 -6.95
N LEU A 47 -2.17 7.40 -6.40
CA LEU A 47 -1.46 8.42 -7.16
C LEU A 47 -0.42 7.77 -8.10
N GLY A 48 -0.21 8.40 -9.24
CA GLY A 48 0.79 7.96 -10.21
C GLY A 48 0.37 6.73 -11.03
N ARG A 49 1.37 6.11 -11.67
CA ARG A 49 1.15 4.91 -12.48
C ARG A 49 1.09 3.69 -11.57
N VAL A 50 0.08 2.86 -11.79
CA VAL A 50 -0.09 1.59 -11.09
C VAL A 50 -0.36 0.48 -12.10
N ARG A 51 0.29 -0.67 -11.91
CA ARG A 51 0.08 -1.90 -12.66
C ARG A 51 -0.35 -3.01 -11.71
N VAL A 52 -1.36 -3.75 -12.09
CA VAL A 52 -1.87 -4.91 -11.33
C VAL A 52 -1.86 -6.11 -12.25
N LEU A 53 -1.13 -7.14 -11.90
CA LEU A 53 -0.95 -8.31 -12.77
C LEU A 53 -1.03 -9.63 -12.00
N LEU A 54 -1.52 -10.67 -12.66
CA LEU A 54 -1.39 -12.06 -12.22
C LEU A 54 -0.09 -12.62 -12.82
N ARG A 55 0.88 -12.93 -11.96
CA ARG A 55 2.26 -13.29 -12.38
C ARG A 55 2.29 -14.53 -13.27
N GLU A 56 1.58 -15.57 -12.88
CA GLU A 56 1.59 -16.87 -13.55
C GLU A 56 1.05 -16.80 -14.99
N LEU A 57 0.17 -15.85 -15.25
CA LEU A 57 -0.44 -15.63 -16.55
C LEU A 57 0.16 -14.46 -17.31
N ALA A 58 1.07 -13.69 -16.68
CA ALA A 58 1.52 -12.39 -17.18
C ALA A 58 0.36 -11.49 -17.64
N HIS A 59 -0.80 -11.62 -16.96
CA HIS A 59 -2.05 -10.95 -17.33
C HIS A 59 -2.25 -9.70 -16.50
N GLU A 60 -2.36 -8.55 -17.17
CA GLU A 60 -2.58 -7.26 -16.53
C GLU A 60 -4.08 -6.94 -16.42
N GLY A 61 -4.53 -6.53 -15.23
CA GLY A 61 -5.90 -6.14 -14.98
C GLY A 61 -6.28 -4.85 -15.69
N ARG A 62 -7.51 -4.78 -16.22
CA ARG A 62 -8.04 -3.59 -16.88
C ARG A 62 -8.79 -2.71 -15.89
N VAL A 63 -8.43 -1.43 -15.86
CA VAL A 63 -9.12 -0.45 -14.99
C VAL A 63 -10.49 -0.11 -15.55
N ASN A 64 -11.53 -0.23 -14.74
CA ASN A 64 -12.87 0.23 -15.07
C ASN A 64 -13.10 1.70 -14.65
N PRO A 65 -14.18 2.36 -15.07
CA PRO A 65 -14.49 3.73 -14.68
C PRO A 65 -14.59 3.96 -13.16
N SER A 66 -14.97 2.92 -12.39
CA SER A 66 -15.05 2.98 -10.93
C SER A 66 -13.70 2.79 -10.23
N GLY A 67 -12.60 2.59 -10.97
CA GLY A 67 -11.24 2.46 -10.43
C GLY A 67 -10.86 1.05 -9.96
N TYR A 68 -11.66 0.02 -10.28
CA TYR A 68 -11.29 -1.37 -10.04
C TYR A 68 -10.44 -1.91 -11.18
N TYR A 69 -9.46 -2.76 -10.85
CA TYR A 69 -8.73 -3.57 -11.81
C TYR A 69 -9.46 -4.88 -12.01
N LEU A 70 -9.95 -5.12 -13.23
CA LEU A 70 -10.77 -6.29 -13.57
C LEU A 70 -9.93 -7.33 -14.31
N PHE A 71 -10.09 -8.58 -13.89
CA PHE A 71 -9.57 -9.77 -14.55
C PHE A 71 -10.76 -10.61 -15.01
N LEU A 72 -10.84 -10.85 -16.31
CA LEU A 72 -11.98 -11.49 -16.94
C LEU A 72 -11.60 -12.88 -17.42
N ASN A 73 -12.52 -13.84 -17.23
CA ASN A 73 -12.39 -15.22 -17.74
C ASN A 73 -11.06 -15.88 -17.33
N ILE A 74 -10.59 -15.63 -16.10
CA ILE A 74 -9.40 -16.30 -15.56
C ILE A 74 -9.82 -17.68 -15.06
N PRO A 75 -9.07 -18.75 -15.43
CA PRO A 75 -9.36 -20.10 -14.93
C PRO A 75 -9.26 -20.19 -13.40
N ASP A 76 -9.91 -21.21 -12.84
CA ASP A 76 -9.77 -21.54 -11.44
C ASP A 76 -8.31 -21.96 -11.13
N GLY A 77 -7.80 -21.52 -10.00
CA GLY A 77 -6.41 -21.82 -9.61
C GLY A 77 -5.84 -20.85 -8.58
N SER A 78 -4.58 -21.08 -8.24
CA SER A 78 -3.82 -20.21 -7.34
C SER A 78 -2.94 -19.28 -8.14
N TYR A 79 -2.97 -18.00 -7.79
CA TYR A 79 -2.27 -16.94 -8.51
C TYR A 79 -1.61 -15.97 -7.52
N THR A 80 -0.46 -15.44 -7.92
CA THR A 80 0.20 -14.34 -7.23
C THR A 80 -0.22 -13.03 -7.91
N LEU A 81 -1.05 -12.27 -7.22
CA LEU A 81 -1.40 -10.92 -7.64
C LEU A 81 -0.26 -9.97 -7.23
N ARG A 82 0.35 -9.32 -8.20
CA ARG A 82 1.40 -8.33 -7.99
C ARG A 82 0.90 -6.94 -8.33
N VAL A 83 1.15 -6.00 -7.44
CA VAL A 83 0.88 -4.57 -7.63
C VAL A 83 2.20 -3.83 -7.65
N GLU A 84 2.49 -3.18 -8.75
CA GLU A 84 3.65 -2.28 -8.94
C GLU A 84 3.13 -0.85 -9.03
N ALA A 85 3.64 0.04 -8.19
CA ALA A 85 3.13 1.40 -8.11
C ALA A 85 4.25 2.43 -7.91
N GLU A 86 4.17 3.54 -8.65
CA GLU A 86 5.20 4.57 -8.69
C GLU A 86 5.51 5.20 -7.33
N HIS A 87 4.46 5.44 -6.53
CA HIS A 87 4.57 6.13 -5.24
C HIS A 87 4.33 5.24 -4.03
N TYR A 88 4.16 3.93 -4.23
CA TYR A 88 3.88 2.97 -3.18
C TYR A 88 4.88 1.82 -3.21
N LEU A 89 4.97 1.09 -2.12
CA LEU A 89 5.70 -0.17 -2.07
C LEU A 89 4.99 -1.20 -2.95
N ASP A 90 5.78 -2.05 -3.60
CA ASP A 90 5.23 -3.16 -4.36
C ASP A 90 4.58 -4.16 -3.40
N GLU A 91 3.43 -4.70 -3.80
CA GLU A 91 2.70 -5.69 -3.01
C GLU A 91 2.53 -6.98 -3.81
N GLU A 92 2.68 -8.11 -3.11
CA GLU A 92 2.37 -9.43 -3.65
C GLU A 92 1.40 -10.14 -2.73
N VAL A 93 0.31 -10.66 -3.31
CA VAL A 93 -0.74 -11.36 -2.57
C VAL A 93 -1.05 -12.67 -3.27
N LEU A 94 -0.87 -13.78 -2.56
CA LEU A 94 -1.34 -15.09 -3.03
C LEU A 94 -2.87 -15.15 -2.88
N LEU A 95 -3.55 -15.50 -3.96
CA LEU A 95 -5.00 -15.67 -3.98
C LEU A 95 -5.40 -16.94 -4.72
N HIS A 96 -6.60 -17.41 -4.42
CA HIS A 96 -7.21 -18.56 -5.08
C HIS A 96 -8.48 -18.13 -5.80
N LEU A 97 -8.65 -18.56 -7.04
CA LEU A 97 -9.87 -18.34 -7.82
C LEU A 97 -10.64 -19.67 -7.97
N PRO A 98 -11.98 -19.63 -7.88
CA PRO A 98 -12.79 -18.46 -7.55
C PRO A 98 -12.56 -18.01 -6.11
N THR A 99 -12.73 -16.71 -5.86
CA THR A 99 -12.67 -16.13 -4.51
C THR A 99 -13.79 -16.67 -3.64
N SER A 100 -13.60 -16.68 -2.32
CA SER A 100 -14.65 -17.09 -1.39
C SER A 100 -15.26 -15.85 -0.69
N PRO A 101 -16.60 -15.60 -0.83
CA PRO A 101 -17.57 -16.35 -1.61
C PRO A 101 -17.48 -16.02 -3.12
N PRO A 102 -17.77 -17.00 -4.02
CA PRO A 102 -17.56 -16.83 -5.47
C PRO A 102 -18.37 -15.71 -6.13
N HIS A 103 -19.50 -15.33 -5.53
CA HIS A 103 -20.34 -14.23 -6.03
C HIS A 103 -19.79 -12.83 -5.69
N ASN A 104 -18.70 -12.74 -4.91
CA ASN A 104 -18.05 -11.47 -4.60
C ASN A 104 -16.54 -11.57 -4.92
N PRO A 105 -16.15 -11.43 -6.18
CA PRO A 105 -14.75 -11.56 -6.61
C PRO A 105 -13.89 -10.33 -6.26
N LEU A 106 -14.24 -9.57 -5.22
CA LEU A 106 -13.56 -8.33 -4.84
C LEU A 106 -12.46 -8.60 -3.81
N VAL A 107 -11.23 -8.21 -4.16
CA VAL A 107 -10.08 -8.18 -3.27
C VAL A 107 -9.64 -6.73 -3.07
N SER A 108 -9.41 -6.33 -1.83
CA SER A 108 -8.90 -4.98 -1.49
C SER A 108 -7.46 -5.08 -1.03
N ILE A 109 -6.58 -4.26 -1.63
CA ILE A 109 -5.17 -4.17 -1.28
C ILE A 109 -4.88 -2.76 -0.79
N VAL A 110 -4.25 -2.66 0.38
CA VAL A 110 -3.83 -1.40 0.99
C VAL A 110 -2.39 -1.13 0.58
N LEU A 111 -2.18 -0.05 -0.17
CA LEU A 111 -0.87 0.37 -0.64
C LEU A 111 -0.18 1.27 0.39
N GLN A 112 1.07 0.95 0.69
CA GLN A 112 1.90 1.73 1.61
C GLN A 112 2.74 2.75 0.84
N PRO A 113 2.70 4.05 1.19
CA PRO A 113 3.52 5.07 0.55
C PRO A 113 5.01 4.77 0.61
N ARG A 114 5.71 5.02 -0.51
CA ARG A 114 7.19 5.09 -0.55
C ARG A 114 7.69 6.44 -0.07
N ALA A 115 9.01 6.53 0.12
CA ALA A 115 9.67 7.81 0.39
C ALA A 115 9.42 8.87 -0.72
N SER A 116 9.16 8.45 -1.98
CA SER A 116 8.84 9.33 -3.11
C SER A 116 7.36 9.76 -3.19
N TYR A 117 6.50 9.30 -2.27
CA TYR A 117 5.09 9.68 -2.25
C TYR A 117 4.96 11.21 -2.09
N PRO A 118 4.10 11.88 -2.87
CA PRO A 118 3.91 13.33 -2.82
C PRO A 118 3.01 13.73 -1.65
N PHE A 119 3.53 13.63 -0.43
CA PHE A 119 2.80 14.08 0.76
C PHE A 119 2.45 15.57 0.65
N PRO A 120 1.27 15.98 1.16
CA PRO A 120 0.89 17.38 1.15
C PRO A 120 1.85 18.23 2.00
N PRO A 121 2.01 19.53 1.68
CA PRO A 121 2.73 20.47 2.53
C PRO A 121 2.19 20.44 3.97
N GLY A 122 3.08 20.44 4.95
CA GLY A 122 2.70 20.39 6.36
C GLY A 122 2.34 18.98 6.87
N ALA A 123 2.56 17.92 6.09
CA ALA A 123 2.47 16.56 6.60
C ALA A 123 3.56 16.31 7.66
N THR A 124 3.19 15.64 8.75
CA THR A 124 4.14 15.22 9.80
C THR A 124 4.69 13.85 9.42
N LEU A 125 6.00 13.77 9.19
CA LEU A 125 6.64 12.58 8.64
C LEU A 125 7.92 12.22 9.40
N ILE A 126 8.25 10.93 9.42
CA ILE A 126 9.60 10.45 9.65
C ILE A 126 10.06 9.76 8.37
N ARG A 127 11.17 10.21 7.83
CA ARG A 127 11.83 9.58 6.69
C ARG A 127 13.15 8.99 7.14
N GLY A 128 13.59 7.94 6.50
CA GLY A 128 14.88 7.40 6.87
C GLY A 128 15.31 6.20 6.06
N VAL A 129 16.35 5.57 6.56
CA VAL A 129 16.93 4.38 5.95
C VAL A 129 17.23 3.35 7.02
N VAL A 130 17.05 2.08 6.63
CA VAL A 130 17.44 0.94 7.44
C VAL A 130 18.72 0.33 6.86
N GLN A 131 19.70 0.10 7.71
CA GLN A 131 21.01 -0.45 7.34
C GLN A 131 21.41 -1.56 8.31
N ASP A 132 22.26 -2.47 7.84
CA ASP A 132 22.95 -3.43 8.70
C ASP A 132 24.24 -2.85 9.29
N ALA A 133 24.97 -3.66 10.06
CA ALA A 133 26.24 -3.29 10.68
C ALA A 133 27.31 -2.86 9.65
N THR A 134 27.23 -3.35 8.42
CA THR A 134 28.15 -3.01 7.32
C THR A 134 27.72 -1.76 6.54
N ARG A 135 26.61 -1.13 6.93
CA ARG A 135 25.97 0.00 6.24
C ARG A 135 25.28 -0.39 4.93
N ALA A 136 25.13 -1.68 4.65
CA ALA A 136 24.32 -2.13 3.53
C ALA A 136 22.81 -1.88 3.81
N ARG A 137 22.06 -1.59 2.77
CA ARG A 137 20.64 -1.27 2.86
C ARG A 137 19.83 -2.53 3.14
N VAL A 138 18.93 -2.48 4.12
CA VAL A 138 18.06 -3.59 4.50
C VAL A 138 16.66 -3.33 3.95
N ALA A 139 16.21 -4.20 3.04
CA ALA A 139 14.87 -4.19 2.49
C ALA A 139 13.88 -4.92 3.41
N GLU A 140 12.59 -4.69 3.24
CA GLU A 140 11.48 -5.41 3.89
C GLU A 140 11.51 -5.38 5.43
N ALA A 141 12.30 -4.51 6.05
CA ALA A 141 12.23 -4.29 7.48
C ALA A 141 10.92 -3.57 7.84
N THR A 142 10.15 -4.11 8.76
CA THR A 142 8.99 -3.42 9.32
C THR A 142 9.48 -2.29 10.22
N VAL A 143 9.02 -1.07 9.95
CA VAL A 143 9.39 0.13 10.73
C VAL A 143 8.12 0.72 11.34
N ASP A 144 8.12 0.95 12.63
CA ASP A 144 6.98 1.50 13.37
C ASP A 144 7.39 2.54 14.41
N VAL A 145 6.40 3.32 14.88
CA VAL A 145 6.55 4.18 16.05
C VAL A 145 5.94 3.45 17.24
N VAL A 146 6.78 3.14 18.22
CA VAL A 146 6.36 2.40 19.43
C VAL A 146 5.21 3.11 20.14
N GLY A 147 4.13 2.39 20.40
CA GLY A 147 2.93 2.92 21.07
C GLY A 147 2.01 3.77 20.18
N LYS A 148 2.28 3.87 18.87
CA LYS A 148 1.41 4.56 17.90
C LYS A 148 1.02 3.64 16.74
N GLN A 149 -0.12 3.91 16.10
CA GLN A 149 -0.57 3.16 14.93
C GLN A 149 0.03 3.75 13.64
N VAL A 150 1.36 3.88 13.63
CA VAL A 150 2.13 4.37 12.49
C VAL A 150 3.19 3.36 12.18
N ALA A 151 3.07 2.70 11.04
CA ALA A 151 4.00 1.67 10.59
C ALA A 151 4.15 1.71 9.07
N SER A 152 5.28 1.25 8.58
CA SER A 152 5.62 1.10 7.18
C SER A 152 6.63 -0.04 7.02
N ARG A 153 7.12 -0.22 5.81
CA ARG A 153 8.13 -1.21 5.44
C ARG A 153 9.27 -0.50 4.70
N SER A 154 10.50 -0.95 4.88
CA SER A 154 11.60 -0.42 4.08
C SER A 154 11.53 -0.96 2.63
N SER A 155 11.80 -0.08 1.67
CA SER A 155 11.88 -0.42 0.24
C SER A 155 13.12 -1.28 -0.06
N ALA A 156 13.24 -1.75 -1.30
CA ALA A 156 14.44 -2.43 -1.79
C ALA A 156 15.75 -1.64 -1.56
N ASN A 157 15.65 -0.31 -1.48
CA ASN A 157 16.79 0.56 -1.18
C ASN A 157 16.95 0.85 0.32
N GLY A 158 16.23 0.14 1.18
CA GLY A 158 16.23 0.36 2.63
C GLY A 158 15.57 1.66 3.08
N GLU A 159 14.95 2.41 2.19
CA GLU A 159 14.27 3.66 2.51
C GLU A 159 12.87 3.39 3.09
N PHE A 160 12.47 4.20 4.06
CA PHE A 160 11.12 4.14 4.62
C PHE A 160 10.55 5.54 4.86
N VAL A 161 9.23 5.60 4.99
CA VAL A 161 8.50 6.77 5.44
C VAL A 161 7.40 6.35 6.40
N LEU A 162 7.32 7.02 7.54
CA LEU A 162 6.23 6.92 8.51
C LEU A 162 5.45 8.22 8.43
N ALA A 163 4.19 8.14 8.04
CA ALA A 163 3.33 9.30 7.93
C ALA A 163 2.32 9.31 9.09
N PHE A 164 2.32 10.38 9.84
CA PHE A 164 1.30 10.60 10.84
C PHE A 164 0.04 11.13 10.17
N GLY A 165 -1.10 10.59 10.55
CA GLY A 165 -2.39 11.19 10.20
C GLY A 165 -2.58 12.54 10.90
N PRO A 166 -3.76 13.14 10.79
CA PRO A 166 -4.08 14.35 11.54
C PRO A 166 -3.85 14.13 13.04
N LEU A 167 -2.92 14.89 13.60
CA LEU A 167 -2.60 14.84 15.02
C LEU A 167 -3.69 15.57 15.82
N LYS A 168 -4.08 14.98 16.95
CA LYS A 168 -4.97 15.63 17.91
C LYS A 168 -4.12 16.42 18.91
N GLU A 169 -4.72 17.36 19.63
CA GLU A 169 -4.01 18.09 20.70
C GLU A 169 -3.41 17.14 21.74
N THR A 170 -4.04 16.01 22.01
CA THR A 170 -3.52 14.97 22.90
C THR A 170 -2.25 14.30 22.39
N ASP A 171 -2.02 14.31 21.06
CA ASP A 171 -0.85 13.74 20.41
C ASP A 171 0.32 14.73 20.32
N ILE A 172 0.11 15.96 20.77
CA ILE A 172 1.08 17.06 20.67
C ILE A 172 1.49 17.50 22.08
N ILE A 173 2.75 17.86 22.22
CA ILE A 173 3.31 18.55 23.37
C ILE A 173 4.06 19.80 22.90
N ARG A 174 3.94 20.90 23.61
CA ARG A 174 4.68 22.14 23.27
C ARG A 174 6.00 22.21 24.03
N VAL A 175 7.09 22.26 23.27
CA VAL A 175 8.45 22.41 23.81
C VAL A 175 9.03 23.71 23.27
N SER A 176 9.32 24.65 24.16
CA SER A 176 9.78 26.00 23.77
C SER A 176 8.92 26.67 22.70
N GLY A 177 7.60 26.49 22.79
CA GLY A 177 6.61 27.03 21.85
C GLY A 177 6.41 26.22 20.56
N ARG A 178 7.22 25.18 20.31
CA ARG A 178 7.12 24.34 19.12
C ARG A 178 6.20 23.15 19.37
N PRO A 179 5.25 22.85 18.47
CA PRO A 179 4.40 21.67 18.58
C PRO A 179 5.19 20.42 18.20
N MET A 180 5.42 19.53 19.13
CA MET A 180 6.15 18.27 18.94
C MET A 180 5.19 17.09 19.08
N VAL A 181 5.45 16.02 18.34
CA VAL A 181 4.70 14.77 18.51
C VAL A 181 4.99 14.19 19.89
N ARG A 182 3.93 13.95 20.66
CA ARG A 182 4.03 13.42 22.01
C ARG A 182 4.50 11.96 21.99
N GLY A 183 5.55 11.67 22.74
CA GLY A 183 6.03 10.33 23.07
C GLY A 183 5.39 9.76 24.34
N ASN A 184 6.04 8.79 24.96
CA ASN A 184 5.62 8.18 26.22
C ASN A 184 6.02 9.05 27.41
N GLY A 185 5.34 10.19 27.57
CA GLY A 185 5.55 11.12 28.68
C GLY A 185 6.33 12.38 28.36
N ASP A 186 6.99 12.44 27.20
CA ASP A 186 7.78 13.59 26.72
C ASP A 186 7.56 13.86 25.22
N HIS A 187 8.48 14.60 24.60
CA HIS A 187 8.49 14.92 23.16
C HIS A 187 9.34 13.97 22.33
N THR A 188 9.90 12.92 22.94
CA THR A 188 10.72 11.93 22.27
C THR A 188 9.89 10.68 21.97
N ILE A 189 9.81 10.31 20.71
CA ILE A 189 9.20 9.06 20.25
C ILE A 189 10.27 8.03 19.91
N THR A 190 9.94 6.76 19.98
CA THR A 190 10.84 5.67 19.64
C THR A 190 10.45 5.09 18.29
N VAL A 191 11.34 5.20 17.30
CA VAL A 191 11.23 4.52 16.01
C VAL A 191 11.92 3.17 16.11
N ARG A 192 11.20 2.11 15.74
CA ARG A 192 11.68 0.73 15.81
C ARG A 192 11.70 0.12 14.42
N ALA A 193 12.76 -0.65 14.11
CA ALA A 193 12.82 -1.51 12.94
C ALA A 193 12.93 -2.98 13.37
N GLN A 194 12.22 -3.85 12.65
CA GLN A 194 12.23 -5.31 12.88
C GLN A 194 12.48 -6.01 11.54
N HIS A 195 13.41 -6.95 11.53
CA HIS A 195 13.70 -7.78 10.37
C HIS A 195 14.03 -9.22 10.79
N PRO A 196 13.52 -10.26 10.09
CA PRO A 196 13.70 -11.66 10.49
C PRO A 196 15.16 -12.08 10.65
N GLN A 197 16.06 -11.54 9.82
CA GLN A 197 17.48 -11.90 9.82
C GLN A 197 18.35 -10.96 10.67
N HIS A 198 17.93 -9.70 10.87
CA HIS A 198 18.73 -8.69 11.58
C HIS A 198 18.20 -8.39 12.99
N GLY A 199 17.06 -8.98 13.37
CA GLY A 199 16.47 -8.79 14.70
C GLY A 199 15.70 -7.48 14.84
N VAL A 200 15.83 -6.83 15.99
CA VAL A 200 15.09 -5.62 16.35
C VAL A 200 16.07 -4.54 16.78
N MET A 201 15.85 -3.33 16.26
CA MET A 201 16.57 -2.13 16.72
C MET A 201 15.60 -0.98 16.92
N SER A 202 15.98 0.00 17.73
CA SER A 202 15.17 1.20 17.98
C SER A 202 16.05 2.42 18.23
N THR A 203 15.50 3.59 17.87
CA THR A 203 16.18 4.89 18.03
C THR A 203 15.18 5.93 18.53
N PRO A 204 15.53 6.72 19.56
CA PRO A 204 14.73 7.87 19.97
C PRO A 204 14.80 8.96 18.91
N THR A 205 13.70 9.66 18.69
CA THR A 205 13.59 10.70 17.67
C THR A 205 12.60 11.77 18.11
N GLU A 206 12.90 13.01 17.79
CA GLU A 206 11.98 14.14 17.96
C GLU A 206 11.36 14.51 16.63
N VAL A 207 10.05 14.74 16.63
CA VAL A 207 9.30 15.10 15.42
C VAL A 207 8.46 16.32 15.69
N GLN A 208 8.70 17.39 14.97
CA GLN A 208 7.87 18.58 15.00
C GLN A 208 6.65 18.38 14.08
N GLU A 209 5.47 18.77 14.56
CA GLU A 209 4.26 18.77 13.73
C GLU A 209 4.47 19.58 12.44
N GLY A 210 3.95 19.05 11.33
CA GLY A 210 4.03 19.71 10.03
C GLY A 210 5.40 19.62 9.35
N THR A 211 6.36 18.84 9.88
CA THR A 211 7.69 18.70 9.32
C THR A 211 8.08 17.24 9.07
N ALA A 212 9.19 17.04 8.35
CA ALA A 212 9.79 15.73 8.16
C ALA A 212 11.09 15.61 9.01
N ALA A 213 11.09 14.66 9.94
CA ALA A 213 12.31 14.24 10.63
C ALA A 213 13.06 13.16 9.83
N PHE A 214 14.39 13.09 9.97
CA PHE A 214 15.21 12.07 9.30
C PHE A 214 15.89 11.18 10.32
N VAL A 215 15.82 9.86 10.11
CA VAL A 215 16.36 8.83 11.00
C VAL A 215 17.13 7.78 10.20
N THR A 216 18.31 7.40 10.69
CA THR A 216 19.03 6.23 10.19
C THR A 216 18.95 5.13 11.25
N LEU A 217 18.42 3.99 10.88
CA LEU A 217 18.27 2.81 11.72
C LEU A 217 19.34 1.80 11.31
N ILE A 218 20.22 1.41 12.27
CA ILE A 218 21.36 0.54 11.99
C ILE A 218 21.30 -0.65 12.94
N TYR A 219 21.17 -1.84 12.36
CA TYR A 219 21.31 -3.08 13.12
C TYR A 219 22.77 -3.27 13.57
N ALA A 220 22.95 -3.75 14.79
CA ALA A 220 24.28 -4.03 15.36
C ALA A 220 24.86 -5.33 14.85
#